data_598b05dbfb8f7092e7861f0936536574
#
_entry.id   598b05dbfb8f7092e7861f0936536574
#
_cell.length_a   1.000
_cell.length_b   1.000
_cell.length_c   1.000
_cell.angle_alpha   90.00
_cell.angle_beta   90.00
_cell.angle_gamma   90.00
#
_symmetry.space_group_name_H-M   'P 1'
#
loop_
_entity.id
_entity.type
_entity.pdbx_description
1 polymer ?
#
loop_
_entity_poly.entity_id
_entity_poly.type
_entity_poly.pdbx_seq_one_letter_code
_entity_poly.pdbx_strand_id
1 'polypeptide(L)'
;MNLIVEICSPKRKTKYDLVAVHKQDLGWVNMDSQAPNKVVGEWLAKQGYDYIRPEFTYGKSRIDFYMEKGEQKYLMEVKGCTLEVDGIGYFPDAPTERGVKHLHELAQAQRKGYQCAVAFVIQMEGITEVRPNVRTQPEFGTALAEAKAAGVQVLLLLCRVGRDSLEIMEQRKG
;
A
#
# COMPACT_ATOMS: atom_id res chain seq x y z
N MET A 1 15.03 -11.73 -18.07
CA MET A 1 13.92 -11.18 -17.25
C MET A 1 12.61 -11.52 -17.94
N ASN A 2 11.69 -12.15 -17.25
CA ASN A 2 10.37 -12.49 -17.80
C ASN A 2 9.36 -11.42 -17.40
N LEU A 3 8.55 -10.96 -18.35
CA LEU A 3 7.51 -9.96 -18.16
C LEU A 3 6.16 -10.57 -18.43
N ILE A 4 5.16 -10.21 -17.62
CA ILE A 4 3.76 -10.48 -17.86
C ILE A 4 3.07 -9.16 -18.15
N VAL A 5 2.36 -9.09 -19.26
CA VAL A 5 1.60 -7.93 -19.68
C VAL A 5 0.17 -8.33 -20.01
N GLU A 6 -0.78 -7.46 -19.72
CA GLU A 6 -2.19 -7.59 -20.14
C GLU A 6 -2.51 -6.62 -21.26
N ILE A 7 -3.46 -6.99 -22.11
CA ILE A 7 -3.95 -6.10 -23.17
C ILE A 7 -4.96 -5.12 -22.54
N CYS A 8 -4.65 -3.85 -22.66
CA CYS A 8 -5.52 -2.79 -22.16
C CYS A 8 -6.73 -2.52 -23.05
N SER A 9 -7.74 -1.86 -22.47
CA SER A 9 -8.87 -1.32 -23.22
C SER A 9 -8.42 -0.38 -24.34
N PRO A 10 -9.11 -0.40 -25.52
CA PRO A 10 -8.76 0.46 -26.67
C PRO A 10 -8.74 1.97 -26.40
N LYS A 11 -9.32 2.40 -25.29
CA LYS A 11 -9.38 3.83 -24.89
C LYS A 11 -8.10 4.33 -24.19
N ARG A 12 -7.14 3.45 -23.88
CA ARG A 12 -5.88 3.82 -23.22
C ARG A 12 -4.78 4.17 -24.23
N LYS A 13 -3.85 5.04 -23.82
CA LYS A 13 -2.69 5.44 -24.65
C LYS A 13 -1.71 4.30 -24.92
N THR A 14 -1.65 3.32 -24.00
CA THR A 14 -0.78 2.14 -24.10
C THR A 14 -1.61 0.90 -24.42
N LYS A 15 -1.07 0.01 -25.25
CA LYS A 15 -1.73 -1.26 -25.61
C LYS A 15 -1.61 -2.31 -24.50
N TYR A 16 -0.62 -2.18 -23.63
CA TYR A 16 -0.26 -3.17 -22.62
C TYR A 16 -0.03 -2.52 -21.28
N ASP A 17 -0.48 -3.16 -20.21
CA ASP A 17 -0.09 -2.87 -18.84
C ASP A 17 0.89 -3.93 -18.36
N LEU A 18 1.93 -3.52 -17.64
CA LEU A 18 2.86 -4.43 -17.00
C LEU A 18 2.22 -4.97 -15.71
N VAL A 19 2.01 -6.28 -15.66
CA VAL A 19 1.37 -6.95 -14.51
C VAL A 19 2.39 -7.55 -13.57
N ALA A 20 3.44 -8.22 -14.09
CA ALA A 20 4.46 -8.82 -13.27
C ALA A 20 5.81 -8.88 -13.97
N VAL A 21 6.86 -8.90 -13.16
CA VAL A 21 8.26 -9.06 -13.56
C VAL A 21 8.85 -10.21 -12.77
N HIS A 22 9.60 -11.09 -13.42
CA HIS A 22 10.38 -12.10 -12.71
C HIS A 22 11.80 -11.57 -12.47
N LYS A 23 12.14 -11.34 -11.21
CA LYS A 23 13.47 -10.94 -10.77
C LYS A 23 14.25 -12.19 -10.33
N GLN A 24 15.50 -12.32 -10.80
CA GLN A 24 16.39 -13.39 -10.34
C GLN A 24 16.54 -13.31 -8.81
N ASP A 25 16.59 -14.45 -8.15
CA ASP A 25 16.74 -14.63 -6.68
C ASP A 25 15.55 -14.12 -5.82
N LEU A 26 14.56 -13.46 -6.40
CA LEU A 26 13.37 -12.99 -5.70
C LEU A 26 12.07 -13.66 -6.19
N GLY A 27 12.01 -14.06 -7.46
CA GLY A 27 10.80 -14.59 -8.08
C GLY A 27 9.92 -13.52 -8.71
N TRP A 28 8.62 -13.74 -8.72
CA TRP A 28 7.66 -12.80 -9.29
C TRP A 28 7.47 -11.58 -8.42
N VAL A 29 7.52 -10.41 -9.04
CA VAL A 29 7.14 -9.12 -8.47
C VAL A 29 5.88 -8.66 -9.19
N ASN A 30 4.79 -8.46 -8.45
CA ASN A 30 3.57 -7.88 -9.00
C ASN A 30 3.79 -6.39 -9.24
N MET A 31 3.52 -5.90 -10.45
CA MET A 31 3.75 -4.51 -10.87
C MET A 31 2.44 -3.76 -11.16
N ASP A 32 1.30 -4.43 -10.99
CA ASP A 32 -0.01 -3.80 -11.18
C ASP A 32 -0.26 -2.76 -10.09
N SER A 33 -0.34 -1.49 -10.48
CA SER A 33 -0.56 -0.37 -9.57
C SER A 33 -1.95 -0.36 -8.90
N GLN A 34 -2.90 -1.11 -9.43
CA GLN A 34 -4.26 -1.22 -8.87
C GLN A 34 -4.43 -2.44 -7.96
N ALA A 35 -3.54 -3.43 -8.07
CA ALA A 35 -3.61 -4.65 -7.27
C ALA A 35 -3.56 -4.40 -5.75
N PRO A 36 -2.75 -3.47 -5.21
CA PRO A 36 -2.72 -3.22 -3.78
C PRO A 36 -4.08 -2.86 -3.18
N ASN A 37 -4.80 -1.91 -3.77
CA ASN A 37 -6.11 -1.50 -3.27
C ASN A 37 -7.15 -2.61 -3.41
N LYS A 38 -7.11 -3.37 -4.50
CA LYS A 38 -8.01 -4.49 -4.74
C LYS A 38 -7.81 -5.60 -3.71
N VAL A 39 -6.58 -6.04 -3.49
CA VAL A 39 -6.28 -7.12 -2.55
C VAL A 39 -6.52 -6.71 -1.10
N VAL A 40 -6.29 -5.44 -0.75
CA VAL A 40 -6.63 -4.90 0.58
C VAL A 40 -8.14 -4.88 0.80
N GLY A 41 -8.93 -4.50 -0.20
CA GLY A 41 -10.39 -4.56 -0.12
C GLY A 41 -10.90 -5.98 0.16
N GLU A 42 -10.36 -6.98 -0.53
CA GLU A 42 -10.69 -8.40 -0.31
C GLU A 42 -10.25 -8.87 1.09
N TRP A 43 -9.10 -8.44 1.56
CA TRP A 43 -8.58 -8.77 2.89
C TRP A 43 -9.40 -8.09 3.99
N LEU A 44 -9.76 -6.81 3.85
CA LEU A 44 -10.58 -6.07 4.82
C LEU A 44 -11.96 -6.70 5.01
N ALA A 45 -12.56 -7.25 3.95
CA ALA A 45 -13.85 -7.94 4.02
C ALA A 45 -13.84 -9.13 4.99
N LYS A 46 -12.66 -9.69 5.31
CA LYS A 46 -12.46 -10.81 6.23
C LYS A 46 -12.05 -10.37 7.65
N GLN A 47 -11.87 -9.05 7.91
CA GLN A 47 -11.36 -8.55 9.19
C GLN A 47 -12.44 -8.21 10.21
N GLY A 48 -13.73 -8.43 9.88
CA GLY A 48 -14.84 -8.23 10.80
C GLY A 48 -15.18 -6.76 11.06
N TYR A 49 -15.00 -5.89 10.08
CA TYR A 49 -15.56 -4.54 10.09
C TYR A 49 -17.06 -4.57 9.78
N ASP A 50 -17.83 -3.70 10.42
CA ASP A 50 -19.27 -3.59 10.20
C ASP A 50 -19.59 -2.85 8.89
N TYR A 51 -18.70 -1.94 8.49
CA TYR A 51 -18.79 -1.16 7.27
C TYR A 51 -17.41 -0.91 6.67
N ILE A 52 -17.33 -1.00 5.34
CA ILE A 52 -16.09 -0.73 4.58
C ILE A 52 -16.47 0.10 3.36
N ARG A 53 -15.82 1.24 3.19
CA ARG A 53 -16.00 2.12 2.03
C ARG A 53 -14.66 2.44 1.38
N PRO A 54 -14.41 1.97 0.16
CA PRO A 54 -13.25 2.36 -0.62
C PRO A 54 -13.38 3.79 -1.13
N GLU A 55 -12.26 4.41 -1.43
CA GLU A 55 -12.16 5.76 -2.02
C GLU A 55 -12.97 6.82 -1.24
N PHE A 56 -12.77 6.85 0.06
CA PHE A 56 -13.50 7.74 0.97
C PHE A 56 -12.95 9.17 0.93
N THR A 57 -13.82 10.14 0.71
CA THR A 57 -13.45 11.55 0.78
C THR A 57 -13.31 11.99 2.24
N TYR A 58 -12.11 12.36 2.65
CA TYR A 58 -11.80 12.94 3.94
C TYR A 58 -11.20 14.34 3.75
N GLY A 59 -11.92 15.36 4.18
CA GLY A 59 -11.53 16.75 3.94
C GLY A 59 -11.38 17.04 2.43
N LYS A 60 -10.19 17.42 2.01
CA LYS A 60 -9.84 17.71 0.61
C LYS A 60 -9.15 16.56 -0.11
N SER A 61 -9.03 15.42 0.54
CA SER A 61 -8.33 14.24 0.01
C SER A 61 -9.24 13.03 -0.09
N ARG A 62 -8.81 12.08 -0.90
CA ARG A 62 -9.43 10.77 -1.03
C ARG A 62 -8.50 9.75 -0.37
N ILE A 63 -8.96 9.15 0.72
CA ILE A 63 -8.29 8.07 1.44
C ILE A 63 -8.75 6.73 0.86
N ASP A 64 -7.86 5.76 0.79
CA ASP A 64 -8.15 4.49 0.11
C ASP A 64 -9.28 3.70 0.75
N PHE A 65 -9.35 3.65 2.10
CA PHE A 65 -10.44 2.96 2.81
C PHE A 65 -10.87 3.70 4.07
N TYR A 66 -12.17 3.75 4.26
CA TYR A 66 -12.83 4.08 5.52
C TYR A 66 -13.54 2.83 6.05
N MET A 67 -13.42 2.54 7.35
CA MET A 67 -14.09 1.40 7.97
C MET A 67 -14.72 1.80 9.30
N GLU A 68 -15.73 1.02 9.73
CA GLU A 68 -16.36 1.13 11.04
C GLU A 68 -16.40 -0.22 11.73
N LYS A 69 -16.21 -0.19 13.06
CA LYS A 69 -16.42 -1.35 13.93
C LYS A 69 -16.95 -0.87 15.27
N GLY A 70 -18.24 -1.15 15.57
CA GLY A 70 -18.94 -0.52 16.66
C GLY A 70 -18.96 1.00 16.48
N GLU A 71 -18.53 1.73 17.49
CA GLU A 71 -18.42 3.20 17.44
C GLU A 71 -17.06 3.70 16.90
N GLN A 72 -16.13 2.81 16.65
CA GLN A 72 -14.80 3.14 16.16
C GLN A 72 -14.79 3.38 14.66
N LYS A 73 -14.12 4.45 14.23
CA LYS A 73 -13.93 4.84 12.83
C LYS A 73 -12.46 4.71 12.45
N TYR A 74 -12.21 4.11 11.29
CA TYR A 74 -10.88 3.79 10.80
C TYR A 74 -10.64 4.44 9.45
N LEU A 75 -9.40 4.88 9.23
CA LEU A 75 -8.91 5.32 7.92
C LEU A 75 -7.64 4.56 7.57
N MET A 76 -7.57 4.07 6.35
CA MET A 76 -6.40 3.35 5.87
C MET A 76 -5.97 3.89 4.51
N GLU A 77 -4.69 4.18 4.41
CA GLU A 77 -4.01 4.48 3.16
C GLU A 77 -3.19 3.27 2.74
N VAL A 78 -3.25 2.89 1.48
CA VAL A 78 -2.58 1.73 0.90
C VAL A 78 -1.39 2.16 0.05
N LYS A 79 -0.26 1.51 0.23
CA LYS A 79 0.96 1.73 -0.57
C LYS A 79 1.48 0.38 -1.09
N GLY A 80 1.62 0.26 -2.41
CA GLY A 80 2.28 -0.90 -3.02
C GLY A 80 3.79 -0.79 -2.92
N CYS A 81 4.46 -1.81 -2.44
CA CYS A 81 5.92 -1.88 -2.37
C CYS A 81 6.43 -2.88 -3.40
N THR A 82 7.17 -2.39 -4.38
CA THR A 82 7.74 -3.16 -5.50
C THR A 82 9.26 -3.02 -5.64
N LEU A 83 9.87 -2.11 -4.86
CA LEU A 83 11.31 -1.89 -4.86
C LEU A 83 11.95 -2.71 -3.75
N GLU A 84 12.92 -3.55 -4.14
CA GLU A 84 13.73 -4.34 -3.20
C GLU A 84 15.21 -4.10 -3.47
N VAL A 85 15.96 -3.93 -2.38
CA VAL A 85 17.43 -3.88 -2.37
C VAL A 85 17.93 -4.69 -1.18
N ASP A 86 18.77 -5.68 -1.43
CA ASP A 86 19.40 -6.53 -0.41
C ASP A 86 18.41 -7.16 0.59
N GLY A 87 17.27 -7.63 0.09
CA GLY A 87 16.25 -8.31 0.90
C GLY A 87 15.32 -7.37 1.67
N ILE A 88 15.41 -6.07 1.44
CA ILE A 88 14.59 -5.04 2.11
C ILE A 88 13.74 -4.32 1.08
N GLY A 89 12.44 -4.18 1.37
CA GLY A 89 11.54 -3.36 0.58
C GLY A 89 11.74 -1.87 0.87
N TYR A 90 11.60 -1.03 -0.15
CA TYR A 90 11.67 0.42 -0.03
C TYR A 90 10.45 1.10 -0.65
N PHE A 91 9.95 2.11 0.02
CA PHE A 91 8.88 2.96 -0.50
C PHE A 91 9.21 4.44 -0.23
N PRO A 92 8.97 5.37 -1.16
CA PRO A 92 8.47 5.16 -2.53
C PRO A 92 9.57 4.72 -3.51
N ASP A 93 9.18 4.14 -4.62
CA ASP A 93 10.06 3.83 -5.76
C ASP A 93 10.34 5.06 -6.64
N ALA A 94 9.42 6.04 -6.62
CA ALA A 94 9.51 7.35 -7.29
C ALA A 94 9.04 8.46 -6.36
N PRO A 95 9.42 9.73 -6.59
CA PRO A 95 8.99 10.86 -5.75
C PRO A 95 7.45 10.94 -5.63
N THR A 96 6.94 11.16 -4.41
CA THR A 96 5.51 11.19 -4.11
C THR A 96 5.14 12.26 -3.07
N GLU A 97 4.83 13.46 -3.53
CA GLU A 97 4.28 14.51 -2.66
C GLU A 97 2.92 14.12 -2.09
N ARG A 98 2.11 13.42 -2.89
CA ARG A 98 0.80 12.91 -2.46
C ARG A 98 0.95 11.90 -1.32
N GLY A 99 1.97 11.04 -1.34
CA GLY A 99 2.23 10.09 -0.26
C GLY A 99 2.55 10.77 1.05
N VAL A 100 3.39 11.82 1.01
CA VAL A 100 3.72 12.66 2.17
C VAL A 100 2.48 13.36 2.73
N LYS A 101 1.69 13.99 1.85
CA LYS A 101 0.44 14.65 2.23
C LYS A 101 -0.54 13.70 2.94
N HIS A 102 -0.73 12.49 2.42
CA HIS A 102 -1.63 11.50 3.02
C HIS A 102 -1.17 11.07 4.42
N LEU A 103 0.14 10.94 4.65
CA LEU A 103 0.66 10.64 6.00
C LEU A 103 0.35 11.75 7.00
N HIS A 104 0.50 13.02 6.62
CA HIS A 104 0.12 14.15 7.47
C HIS A 104 -1.38 14.17 7.75
N GLU A 105 -2.21 13.88 6.77
CA GLU A 105 -3.67 13.79 6.93
C GLU A 105 -4.08 12.67 7.87
N LEU A 106 -3.47 11.48 7.76
CA LEU A 106 -3.69 10.38 8.70
C LEU A 106 -3.28 10.76 10.13
N ALA A 107 -2.14 11.42 10.30
CA ALA A 107 -1.70 11.91 11.61
C ALA A 107 -2.70 12.90 12.24
N GLN A 108 -3.25 13.80 11.43
CA GLN A 108 -4.28 14.74 11.89
C GLN A 108 -5.59 14.04 12.24
N ALA A 109 -6.03 13.08 11.41
CA ALA A 109 -7.22 12.29 11.65
C ALA A 109 -7.10 11.44 12.94
N GLN A 110 -5.92 10.87 13.17
CA GLN A 110 -5.61 10.11 14.39
C GLN A 110 -5.82 10.98 15.63
N ARG A 111 -5.33 12.22 15.62
CA ARG A 111 -5.53 13.18 16.73
C ARG A 111 -6.99 13.59 16.93
N LYS A 112 -7.84 13.43 15.91
CA LYS A 112 -9.27 13.70 15.95
C LYS A 112 -10.12 12.49 16.37
N GLY A 113 -9.49 11.37 16.73
CA GLY A 113 -10.15 10.18 17.25
C GLY A 113 -10.40 9.06 16.24
N TYR A 114 -9.94 9.20 14.99
CA TYR A 114 -9.91 8.07 14.05
C TYR A 114 -8.80 7.10 14.42
N GLN A 115 -8.99 5.83 14.12
CA GLN A 115 -7.92 4.83 14.14
C GLN A 115 -7.31 4.76 12.75
N CYS A 116 -6.09 5.26 12.58
CA CYS A 116 -5.48 5.39 11.28
C CYS A 116 -4.36 4.39 11.05
N ALA A 117 -4.24 3.92 9.81
CA ALA A 117 -3.16 3.05 9.38
C ALA A 117 -2.65 3.42 7.99
N VAL A 118 -1.35 3.22 7.75
CA VAL A 118 -0.77 3.07 6.43
C VAL A 118 -0.39 1.61 6.24
N ALA A 119 -0.90 1.00 5.18
CA ALA A 119 -0.67 -0.40 4.87
C ALA A 119 0.24 -0.53 3.65
N PHE A 120 1.42 -1.11 3.85
CA PHE A 120 2.32 -1.47 2.75
C PHE A 120 1.97 -2.87 2.26
N VAL A 121 1.46 -2.97 1.05
CA VAL A 121 1.27 -4.23 0.35
C VAL A 121 2.59 -4.61 -0.29
N ILE A 122 3.24 -5.63 0.23
CA ILE A 122 4.53 -6.08 -0.28
C ILE A 122 4.28 -7.01 -1.46
N GLN A 123 4.45 -6.46 -2.67
CA GLN A 123 4.16 -7.15 -3.92
C GLN A 123 5.29 -8.12 -4.37
N MET A 124 6.01 -8.66 -3.39
CA MET A 124 7.18 -9.53 -3.55
C MET A 124 7.21 -10.56 -2.43
N GLU A 125 7.44 -11.83 -2.74
CA GLU A 125 7.59 -12.86 -1.70
C GLU A 125 8.92 -12.74 -0.96
N GLY A 126 8.95 -13.20 0.28
CA GLY A 126 10.17 -13.25 1.10
C GLY A 126 10.63 -11.92 1.68
N ILE A 127 9.98 -10.81 1.33
CA ILE A 127 10.28 -9.50 1.90
C ILE A 127 9.36 -9.25 3.10
N THR A 128 9.95 -9.01 4.25
CA THR A 128 9.24 -8.86 5.54
C THR A 128 9.49 -7.52 6.23
N GLU A 129 10.26 -6.64 5.60
CA GLU A 129 10.61 -5.30 6.09
C GLU A 129 10.44 -4.29 4.97
N VAL A 130 9.86 -3.14 5.28
CA VAL A 130 9.78 -1.99 4.38
C VAL A 130 10.36 -0.77 5.07
N ARG A 131 11.28 -0.09 4.39
CA ARG A 131 11.90 1.16 4.86
C ARG A 131 11.50 2.34 3.98
N PRO A 132 11.42 3.55 4.54
CA PRO A 132 11.26 4.75 3.74
C PRO A 132 12.50 4.95 2.83
N ASN A 133 12.24 5.20 1.56
CA ASN A 133 13.28 5.49 0.58
C ASN A 133 13.66 6.99 0.64
N VAL A 134 14.45 7.33 1.64
CA VAL A 134 14.86 8.71 1.91
C VAL A 134 15.78 9.29 0.82
N ARG A 135 16.35 8.45 -0.04
CA ARG A 135 17.10 8.91 -1.21
C ARG A 135 16.20 9.49 -2.29
N THR A 136 15.02 8.88 -2.45
CA THR A 136 14.02 9.27 -3.45
C THR A 136 13.10 10.38 -2.94
N GLN A 137 12.67 10.28 -1.67
CA GLN A 137 11.74 11.22 -1.02
C GLN A 137 12.09 11.34 0.47
N PRO A 138 13.02 12.21 0.86
CA PRO A 138 13.42 12.40 2.27
C PRO A 138 12.23 12.72 3.18
N GLU A 139 11.31 13.56 2.70
CA GLU A 139 10.13 14.02 3.43
C GLU A 139 9.17 12.86 3.78
N PHE A 140 9.18 11.79 2.99
CA PHE A 140 8.34 10.61 3.29
C PHE A 140 8.79 9.93 4.58
N GLY A 141 10.10 9.81 4.81
CA GLY A 141 10.65 9.26 6.06
C GLY A 141 10.26 10.07 7.28
N THR A 142 10.37 11.40 7.19
CA THR A 142 9.96 12.32 8.25
C THR A 142 8.45 12.23 8.52
N ALA A 143 7.62 12.30 7.48
CA ALA A 143 6.16 12.20 7.59
C ALA A 143 5.71 10.85 8.17
N LEU A 144 6.39 9.75 7.81
CA LEU A 144 6.09 8.42 8.38
C LEU A 144 6.43 8.37 9.88
N ALA A 145 7.57 8.92 10.29
CA ALA A 145 7.95 9.00 11.70
C ALA A 145 6.96 9.84 12.51
N GLU A 146 6.54 11.00 11.99
CA GLU A 146 5.55 11.87 12.62
C GLU A 146 4.17 11.18 12.71
N ALA A 147 3.75 10.47 11.68
CA ALA A 147 2.50 9.71 11.68
C ALA A 147 2.52 8.59 12.75
N LYS A 148 3.62 7.83 12.84
CA LYS A 148 3.82 6.83 13.92
C LYS A 148 3.77 7.47 15.30
N ALA A 149 4.44 8.59 15.50
CA ALA A 149 4.42 9.33 16.77
C ALA A 149 3.02 9.84 17.14
N ALA A 150 2.18 10.15 16.15
CA ALA A 150 0.78 10.51 16.36
C ALA A 150 -0.14 9.32 16.67
N GLY A 151 0.35 8.08 16.53
CA GLY A 151 -0.39 6.84 16.77
C GLY A 151 -0.92 6.15 15.51
N VAL A 152 -0.58 6.63 14.31
CA VAL A 152 -0.90 5.94 13.06
C VAL A 152 -0.16 4.61 13.01
N GLN A 153 -0.89 3.54 12.77
CA GLN A 153 -0.29 2.21 12.63
C GLN A 153 0.37 2.03 11.27
N VAL A 154 1.53 1.41 11.26
CA VAL A 154 2.17 0.92 10.03
C VAL A 154 1.94 -0.57 9.94
N LEU A 155 1.29 -1.00 8.88
CA LEU A 155 1.00 -2.41 8.62
C LEU A 155 1.83 -2.89 7.43
N LEU A 156 2.45 -4.04 7.58
CA LEU A 156 3.11 -4.77 6.51
C LEU A 156 2.21 -5.94 6.11
N LEU A 157 1.72 -5.92 4.89
CA LEU A 157 0.86 -6.96 4.33
C LEU A 157 1.71 -7.83 3.41
N LEU A 158 2.12 -8.98 3.94
CA LEU A 158 2.96 -9.94 3.23
C LEU A 158 2.09 -10.76 2.28
N CYS A 159 2.53 -10.88 1.04
CA CYS A 159 1.77 -11.49 -0.03
C CYS A 159 2.42 -12.75 -0.58
N ARG A 160 1.56 -13.67 -1.04
CA ARG A 160 1.94 -14.66 -2.05
C ARG A 160 1.80 -14.00 -3.42
N VAL A 161 2.82 -14.14 -4.24
CA VAL A 161 2.87 -13.51 -5.57
C VAL A 161 3.00 -14.58 -6.63
N GLY A 162 1.97 -14.75 -7.43
CA GLY A 162 1.98 -15.60 -8.60
C GLY A 162 2.31 -14.78 -9.87
N ARG A 163 2.32 -15.47 -10.99
CA ARG A 163 2.55 -14.89 -12.30
C ARG A 163 1.54 -13.80 -12.65
N ASP A 164 0.27 -13.98 -12.23
CA ASP A 164 -0.89 -13.13 -12.50
C ASP A 164 -1.78 -12.98 -11.27
N SER A 165 -1.25 -13.24 -10.08
CA SER A 165 -2.00 -13.24 -8.83
C SER A 165 -1.24 -12.58 -7.68
N LEU A 166 -2.00 -11.98 -6.77
CA LEU A 166 -1.51 -11.38 -5.53
C LEU A 166 -2.50 -11.70 -4.42
N GLU A 167 -2.02 -12.23 -3.29
CA GLU A 167 -2.86 -12.59 -2.15
C GLU A 167 -2.16 -12.21 -0.85
N ILE A 168 -2.86 -11.50 0.05
CA ILE A 168 -2.34 -11.19 1.39
C ILE A 168 -2.41 -12.44 2.25
N MET A 169 -1.26 -12.88 2.76
CA MET A 169 -1.12 -14.08 3.59
C MET A 169 -0.94 -13.76 5.06
N GLU A 170 -0.29 -12.67 5.39
CA GLU A 170 0.08 -12.31 6.75
C GLU A 170 0.11 -10.80 6.94
N GLN A 171 -0.28 -10.35 8.14
CA GLN A 171 -0.14 -8.96 8.57
C GLN A 171 0.93 -8.89 9.67
N ARG A 172 1.85 -7.94 9.54
CA ARG A 172 2.83 -7.59 10.58
C ARG A 172 2.76 -6.10 10.90
N LYS A 173 3.24 -5.73 12.07
CA LYS A 173 3.48 -4.32 12.42
C LYS A 173 4.85 -3.89 11.87
N GLY A 174 4.86 -2.71 11.26
CA GLY A 174 6.08 -2.07 10.73
C GLY A 174 6.70 -1.05 11.68
#